data_a96f8e75fb7a63acf034a6ca2f0e9222
#
_entry.id   a96f8e75fb7a63acf034a6ca2f0e9222
#
_cell.length_a   1.000
_cell.length_b   1.000
_cell.length_c   1.000
_cell.angle_alpha   90.00
_cell.angle_beta   90.00
_cell.angle_gamma   90.00
#
_symmetry.space_group_name_H-M   'P 1'
#
loop_
_entity.id
_entity.type
_entity.pdbx_description
1 polymer ?
#
loop_
_entity_poly.entity_id
_entity_poly.type
_entity_poly.pdbx_seq_one_letter_code
_entity_poly.pdbx_strand_id
1 'polypeptide(L)'
;MKFVVQRVKNASVEVDGKTVGKINKGFLVLIGITHEDTIENADYLVKKLVNLRVFGDEEDKMNLALKDVGGELLLISQFTLYANCEKGNRPSFVEAAKPDKANELYEYIIKECKKQIEVVETGIFGADMKVSLLNDGPVTIILEK
;
A
#
# COMPACT_ATOMS: atom_id res chain seq x y z
N MET A 1 -3.81 -5.88 -10.24
CA MET A 1 -3.52 -4.94 -9.14
C MET A 1 -2.58 -5.60 -8.15
N LYS A 2 -1.60 -4.88 -7.63
CA LYS A 2 -0.64 -5.38 -6.64
C LYS A 2 -0.56 -4.44 -5.45
N PHE A 3 -0.62 -5.02 -4.25
CA PHE A 3 -0.28 -4.34 -3.01
C PHE A 3 0.96 -4.99 -2.42
N VAL A 4 2.00 -4.20 -2.19
CA VAL A 4 3.14 -4.62 -1.38
C VAL A 4 2.92 -4.08 0.01
N VAL A 5 2.62 -4.97 0.95
CA VAL A 5 2.23 -4.65 2.33
C VAL A 5 3.41 -4.89 3.25
N GLN A 6 3.85 -3.85 3.93
CA GLN A 6 4.94 -3.94 4.90
C GLN A 6 4.40 -3.59 6.30
N ARG A 7 4.57 -4.51 7.24
CA ARG A 7 4.24 -4.26 8.64
C ARG A 7 5.27 -3.29 9.22
N VAL A 8 4.82 -2.19 9.81
CA VAL A 8 5.70 -1.13 10.30
C VAL A 8 5.42 -0.75 11.75
N LYS A 9 6.45 -0.28 12.45
CA LYS A 9 6.29 0.44 13.72
C LYS A 9 5.94 1.91 13.50
N ASN A 10 6.43 2.48 12.41
CA ASN A 10 6.10 3.81 11.93
C ASN A 10 6.48 3.92 10.45
N ALA A 11 5.85 4.84 9.76
CA ALA A 11 6.21 5.21 8.39
C ALA A 11 5.80 6.65 8.11
N SER A 12 6.46 7.27 7.14
CA SER A 12 6.13 8.63 6.71
C SER A 12 6.48 8.84 5.24
N VAL A 13 5.89 9.85 4.65
CA VAL A 13 6.18 10.25 3.28
C VAL A 13 6.36 11.77 3.22
N GLU A 14 7.41 12.20 2.53
CA GLU A 14 7.73 13.60 2.30
C GLU A 14 7.65 13.94 0.81
N VAL A 15 7.12 15.12 0.53
CA VAL A 15 7.10 15.73 -0.80
C VAL A 15 7.63 17.16 -0.65
N ASP A 16 8.63 17.52 -1.45
CA ASP A 16 9.28 18.85 -1.40
C ASP A 16 9.76 19.23 0.02
N GLY A 17 10.31 18.26 0.74
CA GLY A 17 10.86 18.46 2.09
C GLY A 17 9.80 18.55 3.20
N LYS A 18 8.53 18.35 2.90
CA LYS A 18 7.42 18.39 3.86
C LYS A 18 6.79 17.01 4.04
N THR A 19 6.58 16.61 5.28
CA THR A 19 5.81 15.41 5.60
C THR A 19 4.34 15.61 5.22
N VAL A 20 3.84 14.80 4.29
CA VAL A 20 2.45 14.85 3.81
C VAL A 20 1.60 13.71 4.35
N GLY A 21 2.23 12.66 4.88
CA GLY A 21 1.56 11.54 5.53
C GLY A 21 2.48 10.88 6.55
N LYS A 22 1.92 10.44 7.67
CA LYS A 22 2.66 9.78 8.74
C LYS A 22 1.75 8.86 9.54
N ILE A 23 2.25 7.67 9.85
CA ILE A 23 1.55 6.69 10.69
C ILE A 23 2.47 6.12 11.77
N ASN A 24 1.86 5.60 12.81
CA ASN A 24 2.48 4.75 13.81
C ASN A 24 2.38 3.28 13.39
N LYS A 25 2.19 2.34 14.32
CA LYS A 25 2.05 0.91 14.06
C LYS A 25 0.96 0.62 13.02
N GLY A 26 1.28 -0.18 12.03
CA GLY A 26 0.32 -0.55 11.01
C GLY A 26 0.97 -1.08 9.75
N PHE A 27 0.45 -0.67 8.58
CA PHE A 27 0.99 -1.05 7.28
C PHE A 27 1.38 0.18 6.44
N LEU A 28 2.57 0.13 5.86
CA LEU A 28 2.88 0.85 4.64
C LEU A 28 2.47 -0.05 3.46
N VAL A 29 1.68 0.48 2.53
CA VAL A 29 1.19 -0.26 1.35
C VAL A 29 1.58 0.47 0.08
N LEU A 30 2.40 -0.18 -0.75
CA LEU A 30 2.68 0.27 -2.10
C LEU A 30 1.63 -0.32 -3.04
N ILE A 31 0.99 0.53 -3.85
CA ILE A 31 -0.15 0.15 -4.70
C ILE A 31 0.21 0.31 -6.16
N GLY A 32 0.25 -0.81 -6.89
CA GLY A 32 0.42 -0.86 -8.34
C GLY A 32 -0.88 -1.22 -9.04
N ILE A 33 -1.19 -0.49 -10.12
CA ILE A 33 -2.42 -0.66 -10.90
C ILE A 33 -2.04 -0.90 -12.36
N THR A 34 -2.66 -1.90 -12.97
CA THR A 34 -2.47 -2.24 -14.39
C THR A 34 -3.73 -1.96 -15.22
N HIS A 35 -3.62 -2.12 -16.54
CA HIS A 35 -4.68 -1.74 -17.48
C HIS A 35 -6.02 -2.46 -17.27
N GLU A 36 -5.96 -3.74 -16.88
CA GLU A 36 -7.16 -4.58 -16.72
C GLU A 36 -7.83 -4.43 -15.35
N ASP A 37 -7.26 -3.67 -14.44
CA ASP A 37 -7.79 -3.53 -13.08
C ASP A 37 -9.12 -2.78 -13.05
N THR A 38 -9.99 -3.24 -12.16
CA THR A 38 -11.34 -2.73 -11.95
C THR A 38 -11.60 -2.48 -10.46
N ILE A 39 -12.76 -1.91 -10.16
CA ILE A 39 -13.24 -1.73 -8.78
C ILE A 39 -13.31 -3.07 -8.04
N GLU A 40 -13.70 -4.15 -8.71
CA GLU A 40 -13.76 -5.49 -8.12
C GLU A 40 -12.40 -5.98 -7.62
N ASN A 41 -11.32 -5.69 -8.37
CA ASN A 41 -9.95 -5.98 -7.91
C ASN A 41 -9.61 -5.16 -6.66
N ALA A 42 -9.96 -3.89 -6.64
CA ALA A 42 -9.73 -2.99 -5.51
C ALA A 42 -10.50 -3.48 -4.27
N ASP A 43 -11.78 -3.79 -4.39
CA ASP A 43 -12.61 -4.30 -3.28
C ASP A 43 -12.05 -5.58 -2.69
N TYR A 44 -11.62 -6.51 -3.55
CA TYR A 44 -11.01 -7.77 -3.12
C TYR A 44 -9.73 -7.50 -2.31
N LEU A 45 -8.83 -6.65 -2.83
CA LEU A 45 -7.55 -6.39 -2.17
C LEU A 45 -7.70 -5.56 -0.90
N VAL A 46 -8.60 -4.59 -0.86
CA VAL A 46 -8.90 -3.83 0.37
C VAL A 46 -9.42 -4.78 1.46
N LYS A 47 -10.35 -5.67 1.11
CA LYS A 47 -10.86 -6.68 2.05
C LYS A 47 -9.75 -7.58 2.57
N LYS A 48 -8.83 -8.02 1.71
CA LYS A 48 -7.67 -8.82 2.12
C LYS A 48 -6.74 -8.03 3.04
N LEU A 49 -6.43 -6.80 2.66
CA LEU A 49 -5.51 -5.93 3.40
C LEU A 49 -5.96 -5.69 4.85
N VAL A 50 -7.21 -5.27 5.05
CA VAL A 50 -7.71 -4.90 6.38
C VAL A 50 -7.92 -6.11 7.30
N ASN A 51 -8.04 -7.31 6.73
CA ASN A 51 -8.20 -8.57 7.47
C ASN A 51 -6.92 -9.42 7.52
N LEU A 52 -5.80 -8.91 7.02
CA LEU A 52 -4.53 -9.62 7.01
C LEU A 52 -4.01 -9.82 8.44
N ARG A 53 -3.84 -11.07 8.86
CA ARG A 53 -3.54 -11.45 10.25
C ARG A 53 -2.04 -11.67 10.45
N VAL A 54 -1.30 -10.58 10.52
CA VAL A 54 0.18 -10.60 10.62
C VAL A 54 0.74 -9.86 11.83
N PHE A 55 -0.12 -9.42 12.74
CA PHE A 55 0.32 -8.89 14.03
C PHE A 55 0.33 -9.98 15.08
N GLY A 56 1.31 -9.92 15.99
CA GLY A 56 1.48 -10.92 17.04
C GLY A 56 0.34 -10.89 18.05
N ASP A 57 -0.11 -12.07 18.46
CA ASP A 57 -1.02 -12.27 19.59
C ASP A 57 -0.22 -12.40 20.90
N GLU A 58 -0.89 -12.78 22.00
CA GLU A 58 -0.28 -12.95 23.33
C GLU A 58 0.81 -14.06 23.34
N GLU A 59 0.76 -15.00 22.39
CA GLU A 59 1.74 -16.04 22.22
C GLU A 59 2.81 -15.70 21.17
N ASP A 60 2.84 -14.45 20.71
CA ASP A 60 3.72 -13.93 19.64
C ASP A 60 3.54 -14.65 18.30
N LYS A 61 2.33 -15.15 18.04
CA LYS A 61 1.97 -15.76 16.74
C LYS A 61 1.25 -14.74 15.87
N MET A 62 1.55 -14.74 14.56
CA MET A 62 0.84 -13.92 13.57
C MET A 62 -0.63 -14.34 13.50
N ASN A 63 -1.50 -13.62 14.18
CA ASN A 63 -2.90 -13.97 14.35
C ASN A 63 -3.86 -12.79 14.35
N LEU A 64 -3.38 -11.59 14.64
CA LEU A 64 -4.21 -10.40 14.76
C LEU A 64 -4.19 -9.57 13.48
N ALA A 65 -5.35 -9.02 13.14
CA ALA A 65 -5.53 -8.12 12.01
C ALA A 65 -5.30 -6.65 12.44
N LEU A 66 -5.30 -5.75 11.45
CA LEU A 66 -5.04 -4.33 11.66
C LEU A 66 -5.97 -3.70 12.72
N LYS A 67 -7.27 -4.05 12.67
CA LYS A 67 -8.26 -3.54 13.65
C LYS A 67 -8.00 -4.01 15.08
N ASP A 68 -7.51 -5.23 15.23
CA ASP A 68 -7.28 -5.82 16.56
C ASP A 68 -6.18 -5.10 17.33
N VAL A 69 -5.26 -4.47 16.61
CA VAL A 69 -4.11 -3.76 17.19
C VAL A 69 -4.23 -2.23 17.10
N GLY A 70 -5.38 -1.72 16.63
CA GLY A 70 -5.54 -0.29 16.39
C GLY A 70 -4.55 0.26 15.36
N GLY A 71 -4.22 -0.57 14.35
CA GLY A 71 -3.21 -0.23 13.35
C GLY A 71 -3.68 0.81 12.34
N GLU A 72 -2.71 1.48 11.74
CA GLU A 72 -2.89 2.58 10.80
C GLU A 72 -2.42 2.20 9.41
N LEU A 73 -2.87 2.91 8.38
CA LEU A 73 -2.48 2.69 6.98
C LEU A 73 -1.80 3.92 6.39
N LEU A 74 -0.67 3.69 5.70
CA LEU A 74 -0.06 4.66 4.79
C LEU A 74 -0.08 4.07 3.38
N LEU A 75 -0.89 4.65 2.49
CA LEU A 75 -1.12 4.15 1.13
C LEU A 75 -0.33 4.99 0.12
N ILE A 76 0.56 4.37 -0.61
CA ILE A 76 1.46 5.02 -1.58
C ILE A 76 1.22 4.42 -2.98
N SER A 77 0.90 5.26 -3.95
CA SER A 77 0.84 4.84 -5.35
C SER A 77 2.23 4.51 -5.88
N GLN A 78 2.40 3.35 -6.55
CA GLN A 78 3.68 2.84 -7.01
C GLN A 78 3.53 2.12 -8.35
N PHE A 79 3.51 2.85 -9.47
CA PHE A 79 3.35 2.27 -10.80
C PHE A 79 4.51 1.32 -11.18
N THR A 80 5.70 1.55 -10.62
CA THR A 80 6.89 0.73 -10.90
C THR A 80 6.76 -0.72 -10.43
N LEU A 81 5.72 -1.08 -9.67
CA LEU A 81 5.40 -2.49 -9.37
C LEU A 81 5.02 -3.28 -10.62
N TYR A 82 4.67 -2.60 -11.71
CA TYR A 82 4.44 -3.18 -13.05
C TYR A 82 5.62 -2.96 -14.00
N ALA A 83 6.82 -2.83 -13.45
CA ALA A 83 8.03 -2.83 -14.25
C ALA A 83 8.30 -4.21 -14.87
N ASN A 84 8.67 -4.22 -16.15
CA ASN A 84 9.17 -5.41 -16.83
C ASN A 84 10.65 -5.21 -17.19
N CYS A 85 11.51 -6.08 -16.66
CA CYS A 85 12.96 -6.05 -16.84
C CYS A 85 13.48 -7.29 -17.62
N GLU A 86 12.61 -8.02 -18.33
CA GLU A 86 13.01 -9.23 -19.07
C GLU A 86 13.98 -8.93 -20.22
N LYS A 87 13.83 -7.76 -20.84
CA LYS A 87 14.64 -7.35 -21.99
C LYS A 87 15.58 -6.21 -21.62
N GLY A 88 16.71 -6.57 -21.03
CA GLY A 88 17.74 -5.60 -20.66
C GLY A 88 17.50 -4.95 -19.30
N ASN A 89 18.39 -4.01 -18.93
CA ASN A 89 18.46 -3.42 -17.59
C ASN A 89 17.61 -2.14 -17.44
N ARG A 90 17.03 -1.63 -18.52
CA ARG A 90 16.10 -0.50 -18.46
C ARG A 90 14.68 -1.03 -18.29
N PRO A 91 14.00 -0.74 -17.18
CA PRO A 91 12.65 -1.21 -16.97
C PRO A 91 11.67 -0.64 -18.00
N SER A 92 10.75 -1.47 -18.46
CA SER A 92 9.58 -1.04 -19.23
C SER A 92 8.39 -0.92 -18.30
N PHE A 93 7.59 0.14 -18.45
CA PHE A 93 6.40 0.40 -17.64
C PHE A 93 5.10 0.34 -18.45
N VAL A 94 5.13 -0.32 -19.62
CA VAL A 94 3.97 -0.42 -20.52
C VAL A 94 2.78 -1.16 -19.88
N GLU A 95 3.03 -2.00 -18.88
CA GLU A 95 2.00 -2.74 -18.16
C GLU A 95 1.32 -1.94 -17.05
N ALA A 96 1.90 -0.81 -16.65
CA ALA A 96 1.28 0.09 -15.69
C ALA A 96 0.08 0.82 -16.32
N ALA A 97 -1.01 0.94 -15.57
CA ALA A 97 -2.17 1.71 -16.01
C ALA A 97 -1.80 3.18 -16.27
N LYS A 98 -2.53 3.81 -17.18
CA LYS A 98 -2.38 5.25 -17.43
C LYS A 98 -2.71 6.04 -16.17
N PRO A 99 -2.08 7.22 -15.96
CA PRO A 99 -2.25 8.01 -14.74
C PRO A 99 -3.69 8.29 -14.34
N ASP A 100 -4.57 8.64 -15.27
CA ASP A 100 -5.97 8.96 -14.95
C ASP A 100 -6.70 7.77 -14.34
N LYS A 101 -6.60 6.59 -14.97
CA LYS A 101 -7.20 5.36 -14.44
C LYS A 101 -6.56 4.93 -13.12
N ALA A 102 -5.24 5.01 -13.03
CA ALA A 102 -4.52 4.64 -11.83
C ALA A 102 -4.91 5.52 -10.64
N ASN A 103 -5.01 6.83 -10.86
CA ASN A 103 -5.41 7.77 -9.81
C ASN A 103 -6.87 7.54 -9.37
N GLU A 104 -7.78 7.29 -10.31
CA GLU A 104 -9.18 7.00 -10.00
C GLU A 104 -9.31 5.77 -9.07
N LEU A 105 -8.64 4.67 -9.41
CA LEU A 105 -8.65 3.45 -8.57
C LEU A 105 -7.90 3.64 -7.25
N TYR A 106 -6.81 4.40 -7.25
CA TYR A 106 -6.07 4.72 -6.03
C TYR A 106 -6.95 5.51 -5.05
N GLU A 107 -7.65 6.56 -5.52
CA GLU A 107 -8.58 7.34 -4.69
C GLU A 107 -9.74 6.47 -4.18
N TYR A 108 -10.25 5.57 -5.01
CA TYR A 108 -11.27 4.61 -4.60
C TYR A 108 -10.78 3.71 -3.46
N ILE A 109 -9.55 3.17 -3.57
CA ILE A 109 -8.94 2.33 -2.53
C ILE A 109 -8.82 3.09 -1.21
N ILE A 110 -8.37 4.35 -1.25
CA ILE A 110 -8.25 5.21 -0.07
C ILE A 110 -9.61 5.37 0.60
N LYS A 111 -10.64 5.68 -0.18
CA LYS A 111 -12.03 5.85 0.31
C LYS A 111 -12.54 4.58 1.00
N GLU A 112 -12.34 3.41 0.38
CA GLU A 112 -12.77 2.14 0.95
C GLU A 112 -12.02 1.77 2.22
N CYS A 113 -10.71 2.04 2.28
CA CYS A 113 -9.92 1.84 3.49
C CYS A 113 -10.40 2.74 4.64
N LYS A 114 -10.70 4.00 4.36
CA LYS A 114 -11.21 4.96 5.37
C LYS A 114 -12.54 4.56 5.99
N LYS A 115 -13.35 3.74 5.32
CA LYS A 115 -14.59 3.19 5.89
C LYS A 115 -14.32 2.18 7.00
N GLN A 116 -13.15 1.58 7.05
CA GLN A 116 -12.83 0.45 7.92
C GLN A 116 -11.71 0.73 8.92
N ILE A 117 -10.80 1.64 8.59
CA ILE A 117 -9.63 1.98 9.40
C ILE A 117 -9.69 3.47 9.75
N GLU A 118 -9.48 3.77 11.02
CA GLU A 118 -9.62 5.14 11.56
C GLU A 118 -8.55 6.08 10.98
N VAL A 119 -7.29 5.64 10.96
CA VAL A 119 -6.18 6.45 10.44
C VAL A 119 -5.70 5.88 9.12
N VAL A 120 -6.00 6.57 8.03
CA VAL A 120 -5.53 6.27 6.68
C VAL A 120 -4.86 7.52 6.13
N GLU A 121 -3.54 7.45 6.01
CA GLU A 121 -2.71 8.51 5.46
C GLU A 121 -2.24 8.13 4.06
N THR A 122 -1.88 9.12 3.27
CA THR A 122 -1.50 8.94 1.86
C THR A 122 -0.31 9.80 1.48
N GLY A 123 0.38 9.42 0.40
CA GLY A 123 1.26 10.31 -0.33
C GLY A 123 0.47 11.21 -1.29
N ILE A 124 1.18 11.74 -2.28
CA ILE A 124 0.60 12.55 -3.35
C ILE A 124 0.83 11.82 -4.68
N PHE A 125 -0.26 11.48 -5.37
CA PHE A 125 -0.19 10.77 -6.64
C PHE A 125 0.65 11.55 -7.66
N GLY A 126 1.61 10.85 -8.29
CA GLY A 126 2.48 11.42 -9.31
C GLY A 126 3.63 12.30 -8.79
N ALA A 127 3.71 12.57 -7.49
CA ALA A 127 4.80 13.35 -6.92
C ALA A 127 6.07 12.51 -6.71
N ASP A 128 7.22 13.18 -6.64
CA ASP A 128 8.45 12.58 -6.11
C ASP A 128 8.33 12.47 -4.59
N MET A 129 8.25 11.25 -4.09
CA MET A 129 8.02 10.96 -2.67
C MET A 129 9.23 10.33 -2.03
N LYS A 130 9.60 10.81 -0.83
CA LYS A 130 10.60 10.18 0.03
C LYS A 130 9.86 9.41 1.12
N VAL A 131 9.86 8.10 1.02
CA VAL A 131 9.11 7.21 1.90
C VAL A 131 10.05 6.59 2.91
N SER A 132 9.81 6.85 4.18
CA SER A 132 10.57 6.31 5.31
C SER A 132 9.70 5.33 6.07
N LEU A 133 10.28 4.21 6.50
CA LEU A 133 9.57 3.20 7.28
C LEU A 133 10.51 2.42 8.17
N LEU A 134 9.98 1.90 9.27
CA LEU A 134 10.63 0.88 10.08
C LEU A 134 9.84 -0.41 9.94
N ASN A 135 10.31 -1.30 9.04
CA ASN A 135 9.70 -2.61 8.84
C ASN A 135 9.92 -3.47 10.08
N ASP A 136 8.81 -3.94 10.63
CA ASP A 136 8.81 -4.69 11.88
C ASP A 136 8.76 -6.19 11.60
N GLY A 137 9.92 -6.82 11.79
CA GLY A 137 10.02 -8.27 11.65
C GLY A 137 11.24 -8.81 10.89
N PRO A 138 11.58 -8.51 9.65
CA PRO A 138 10.75 -7.83 8.66
C PRO A 138 9.53 -8.67 8.23
N VAL A 139 8.44 -8.01 7.90
CA VAL A 139 7.26 -8.65 7.31
C VAL A 139 6.84 -7.85 6.08
N THR A 140 6.92 -8.50 4.93
CA THR A 140 6.54 -7.93 3.63
C THR A 140 5.73 -8.97 2.87
N ILE A 141 4.52 -8.64 2.48
CA ILE A 141 3.57 -9.54 1.83
C ILE A 141 3.06 -8.90 0.55
N ILE A 142 3.00 -9.68 -0.52
CA ILE A 142 2.43 -9.24 -1.80
C ILE A 142 1.01 -9.80 -1.90
N LEU A 143 0.03 -8.93 -2.02
CA LEU A 143 -1.34 -9.28 -2.37
C LEU A 143 -1.57 -8.90 -3.83
N GLU A 144 -2.15 -9.80 -4.59
CA GLU A 144 -2.36 -9.61 -6.03
C GLU A 144 -3.71 -10.15 -6.47
N LYS A 145 -4.33 -9.43 -7.39
CA LYS A 145 -5.61 -9.84 -8.00
C LYS A 145 -5.70 -9.34 -9.44
#